data_c9eb128d781200bdbc192e3f8d724861
#
_entry.id   c9eb128d781200bdbc192e3f8d724861
#
_cell.length_a   1.000
_cell.length_b   1.000
_cell.length_c   1.000
_cell.angle_alpha   90.00
_cell.angle_beta   90.00
_cell.angle_gamma   90.00
#
_symmetry.space_group_name_H-M   'P 1'
#
loop_
_entity.id
_entity.type
_entity.pdbx_description
1 polymer ?
#
loop_
_entity_poly.entity_id
_entity_poly.type
_entity_poly.pdbx_seq_one_letter_code
_entity_poly.pdbx_strand_id
1 'polypeptide(L)'
;MSSINVAGSGWRNRADLSMAGLGLISGILSVTWGMSDPGSSWLQPLASVFGLSPELLPIGFFFGAVVALSLWRCAGSLLAIPVMLVVTMYAWSAAIQVAVRTQRHVDDDPHLIAASLGAGAIGAGLTHLGGALFARELRRPMRILTTIVVGAIAGMLLYLGQRKYVDERLLYLIWQPAVAFAIGMGLTKRESVA
;
A
#
# COMPACT_ATOMS: atom_id res chain seq x y z
N MET A 1 31.57 17.97 -10.18
CA MET A 1 30.24 17.59 -9.63
C MET A 1 30.04 16.10 -9.79
N SER A 2 30.63 15.31 -8.94
CA SER A 2 30.53 13.83 -9.00
C SER A 2 30.82 13.28 -7.61
N SER A 3 29.83 13.03 -6.78
CA SER A 3 30.00 12.23 -5.54
C SER A 3 28.73 11.90 -4.75
N ILE A 4 27.54 11.91 -5.37
CA ILE A 4 26.30 11.54 -4.64
C ILE A 4 25.78 10.13 -5.04
N ASN A 5 26.50 9.38 -5.86
CA ASN A 5 25.98 8.12 -6.45
C ASN A 5 26.25 6.83 -5.66
N VAL A 6 26.99 6.87 -4.55
CA VAL A 6 27.41 5.64 -3.87
C VAL A 6 26.33 5.06 -2.93
N ALA A 7 25.49 5.92 -2.33
CA ALA A 7 24.44 5.45 -1.42
C ALA A 7 23.21 4.84 -2.14
N GLY A 8 23.02 5.14 -3.42
CA GLY A 8 21.86 4.66 -4.21
C GLY A 8 21.98 3.24 -4.74
N SER A 9 23.20 2.70 -4.88
CA SER A 9 23.41 1.38 -5.49
C SER A 9 22.96 0.23 -4.58
N GLY A 10 23.28 0.29 -3.29
CA GLY A 10 22.93 -0.75 -2.33
C GLY A 10 21.42 -0.88 -2.10
N TRP A 11 20.69 0.24 -2.09
CA TRP A 11 19.24 0.24 -1.94
C TRP A 11 18.54 -0.42 -3.15
N ARG A 12 18.96 -0.11 -4.37
CA ARG A 12 18.36 -0.67 -5.59
C ARG A 12 18.60 -2.18 -5.75
N ASN A 13 19.66 -2.71 -5.17
CA ASN A 13 19.96 -4.15 -5.24
C ASN A 13 19.05 -4.99 -4.34
N ARG A 14 18.46 -4.40 -3.30
CA ARG A 14 17.55 -5.06 -2.34
C ARG A 14 16.29 -4.21 -2.07
N ALA A 15 15.80 -3.51 -3.08
CA ALA A 15 14.64 -2.64 -2.93
C ALA A 15 13.40 -3.41 -2.45
N ASP A 16 13.26 -4.66 -2.87
CA ASP A 16 12.21 -5.59 -2.45
C ASP A 16 12.21 -5.82 -0.93
N LEU A 17 13.33 -6.23 -0.35
CA LEU A 17 13.44 -6.48 1.09
C LEU A 17 13.36 -5.18 1.91
N SER A 18 13.98 -4.11 1.40
CA SER A 18 13.94 -2.80 2.07
C SER A 18 12.52 -2.24 2.11
N MET A 19 11.77 -2.37 1.02
CA MET A 19 10.37 -1.95 0.96
C MET A 19 9.48 -2.83 1.82
N ALA A 20 9.71 -4.15 1.86
CA ALA A 20 8.97 -5.05 2.75
C ALA A 20 9.17 -4.66 4.23
N GLY A 21 10.41 -4.40 4.63
CA GLY A 21 10.73 -3.96 6.00
C GLY A 21 10.07 -2.63 6.36
N LEU A 22 10.12 -1.64 5.46
CA LEU A 22 9.42 -0.37 5.65
C LEU A 22 7.90 -0.54 5.64
N GLY A 23 7.36 -1.45 4.82
CA GLY A 23 5.95 -1.81 4.80
C GLY A 23 5.51 -2.42 6.13
N LEU A 24 6.35 -3.25 6.75
CA LEU A 24 6.07 -3.79 8.09
C LEU A 24 6.06 -2.69 9.15
N ILE A 25 7.00 -1.76 9.12
CA ILE A 25 7.01 -0.59 10.02
C ILE A 25 5.74 0.23 9.83
N SER A 26 5.34 0.48 8.58
CA SER A 26 4.08 1.17 8.27
C SER A 26 2.87 0.41 8.81
N GLY A 27 2.83 -0.92 8.69
CA GLY A 27 1.78 -1.77 9.25
C GLY A 27 1.68 -1.65 10.78
N ILE A 28 2.82 -1.68 11.47
CA ILE A 28 2.89 -1.48 12.92
C ILE A 28 2.37 -0.09 13.30
N LEU A 29 2.81 0.97 12.62
CA LEU A 29 2.32 2.32 12.86
C LEU A 29 0.81 2.46 12.59
N SER A 30 0.30 1.79 11.55
CA SER A 30 -1.13 1.76 11.25
C SER A 30 -1.94 1.11 12.37
N VAL A 31 -1.44 0.01 12.95
CA VAL A 31 -2.10 -0.69 14.06
C VAL A 31 -2.02 0.12 15.35
N THR A 32 -0.87 0.72 15.65
CA THR A 32 -0.66 1.41 16.93
C THR A 32 -1.31 2.78 16.96
N TRP A 33 -1.26 3.52 15.86
CA TRP A 33 -1.77 4.90 15.81
C TRP A 33 -3.19 4.97 15.23
N GLY A 34 -3.45 4.29 14.12
CA GLY A 34 -4.74 4.35 13.45
C GLY A 34 -5.90 3.76 14.25
N MET A 35 -5.62 2.77 15.12
CA MET A 35 -6.65 2.10 15.93
C MET A 35 -6.73 2.60 17.38
N SER A 36 -5.85 3.51 17.80
CA SER A 36 -5.71 3.89 19.21
C SER A 36 -6.32 5.25 19.57
N ASP A 37 -6.61 6.11 18.62
CA ASP A 37 -7.12 7.45 18.87
C ASP A 37 -8.33 7.81 17.98
N PRO A 38 -9.57 7.52 18.43
CA PRO A 38 -10.78 7.94 17.75
C PRO A 38 -11.03 9.47 17.82
N GLY A 39 -10.15 10.21 18.50
CA GLY A 39 -10.36 11.63 18.82
C GLY A 39 -9.67 12.64 17.91
N SER A 40 -9.06 12.24 16.79
CA SER A 40 -8.35 13.19 15.90
C SER A 40 -9.31 14.06 15.07
N SER A 41 -10.13 14.86 15.77
CA SER A 41 -11.07 15.81 15.14
C SER A 41 -10.39 16.78 14.16
N TRP A 42 -9.10 17.05 14.33
CA TRP A 42 -8.30 17.89 13.43
C TRP A 42 -8.06 17.22 12.05
N LEU A 43 -8.17 15.90 11.93
CA LEU A 43 -8.07 15.17 10.65
C LEU A 43 -9.41 15.12 9.90
N GLN A 44 -10.52 15.52 10.53
CA GLN A 44 -11.86 15.46 9.91
C GLN A 44 -11.95 16.17 8.56
N PRO A 45 -11.41 17.40 8.39
CA PRO A 45 -11.48 18.08 7.09
C PRO A 45 -10.70 17.30 6.01
N LEU A 46 -9.55 16.73 6.35
CA LEU A 46 -8.74 15.96 5.43
C LEU A 46 -9.41 14.61 5.13
N ALA A 47 -9.93 13.92 6.12
CA ALA A 47 -10.62 12.65 5.97
C ALA A 47 -11.84 12.77 5.06
N SER A 48 -12.61 13.87 5.16
CA SER A 48 -13.78 14.11 4.32
C SER A 48 -13.42 14.23 2.84
N VAL A 49 -12.26 14.79 2.49
CA VAL A 49 -11.77 14.89 1.11
C VAL A 49 -11.57 13.51 0.49
N PHE A 50 -11.13 12.54 1.28
CA PHE A 50 -10.90 11.15 0.84
C PHE A 50 -12.10 10.24 1.07
N GLY A 51 -13.20 10.74 1.65
CA GLY A 51 -14.36 9.92 1.99
C GLY A 51 -14.05 8.82 3.01
N LEU A 52 -13.10 9.08 3.90
CA LEU A 52 -12.66 8.18 4.97
C LEU A 52 -13.11 8.71 6.34
N SER A 53 -13.20 7.82 7.32
CA SER A 53 -13.22 8.23 8.72
C SER A 53 -11.79 8.64 9.15
N PRO A 54 -11.66 9.60 10.11
CA PRO A 54 -10.35 10.11 10.55
C PRO A 54 -9.40 9.03 11.03
N GLU A 55 -9.92 7.96 11.64
CA GLU A 55 -9.12 6.84 12.15
C GLU A 55 -8.44 6.04 11.02
N LEU A 56 -9.01 6.03 9.84
CA LEU A 56 -8.49 5.26 8.70
C LEU A 56 -7.48 6.05 7.84
N LEU A 57 -7.44 7.37 8.01
CA LEU A 57 -6.57 8.25 7.24
C LEU A 57 -5.07 7.94 7.47
N PRO A 58 -4.59 7.76 8.73
CA PRO A 58 -3.18 7.50 9.00
C PRO A 58 -2.66 6.23 8.30
N ILE A 59 -3.52 5.23 8.10
CA ILE A 59 -3.15 3.95 7.47
C ILE A 59 -2.67 4.17 6.03
N GLY A 60 -3.45 4.90 5.23
CA GLY A 60 -3.06 5.24 3.86
C GLY A 60 -1.86 6.17 3.82
N PHE A 61 -1.75 7.09 4.77
CA PHE A 61 -0.63 8.03 4.89
C PHE A 61 0.69 7.30 5.16
N PHE A 62 0.76 6.43 6.17
CA PHE A 62 2.00 5.70 6.51
C PHE A 62 2.46 4.82 5.36
N PHE A 63 1.55 4.10 4.72
CA PHE A 63 1.89 3.29 3.56
C PHE A 63 2.35 4.14 2.37
N GLY A 64 1.68 5.27 2.15
CA GLY A 64 2.08 6.25 1.14
C GLY A 64 3.48 6.82 1.35
N ALA A 65 3.83 7.12 2.60
CA ALA A 65 5.16 7.60 2.95
C ALA A 65 6.25 6.56 2.62
N VAL A 66 6.00 5.27 2.89
CA VAL A 66 6.92 4.19 2.54
C VAL A 66 7.16 4.10 1.03
N VAL A 67 6.09 4.10 0.24
CA VAL A 67 6.20 4.00 -1.22
C VAL A 67 6.84 5.26 -1.79
N ALA A 68 6.46 6.44 -1.30
CA ALA A 68 7.01 7.73 -1.71
C ALA A 68 8.52 7.82 -1.44
N LEU A 69 8.97 7.45 -0.24
CA LEU A 69 10.39 7.44 0.14
C LEU A 69 11.20 6.51 -0.77
N SER A 70 10.65 5.33 -1.05
CA SER A 70 11.30 4.32 -1.90
C SER A 70 11.43 4.80 -3.34
N LEU A 71 10.38 5.42 -3.88
CA LEU A 71 10.39 6.00 -5.24
C LEU A 71 11.32 7.20 -5.32
N TRP A 72 11.33 8.08 -4.32
CA TRP A 72 12.28 9.18 -4.26
C TRP A 72 13.73 8.67 -4.31
N ARG A 73 14.06 7.64 -3.52
CA ARG A 73 15.42 7.04 -3.53
C ARG A 73 15.77 6.34 -4.83
N CYS A 74 14.80 5.71 -5.49
CA CYS A 74 15.03 4.97 -6.74
C CYS A 74 14.98 5.85 -7.98
N ALA A 75 14.03 6.78 -8.06
CA ALA A 75 13.78 7.62 -9.23
C ALA A 75 14.30 9.06 -9.10
N GLY A 76 14.70 9.49 -7.89
CA GLY A 76 15.25 10.83 -7.63
C GLY A 76 14.21 11.96 -7.71
N SER A 77 12.91 11.65 -7.83
CA SER A 77 11.86 12.64 -7.99
C SER A 77 11.24 13.02 -6.65
N LEU A 78 11.43 14.26 -6.21
CA LEU A 78 10.78 14.81 -5.02
C LEU A 78 9.25 14.91 -5.18
N LEU A 79 8.75 15.06 -6.41
CA LEU A 79 7.31 15.07 -6.70
C LEU A 79 6.64 13.73 -6.38
N ALA A 80 7.41 12.63 -6.33
CA ALA A 80 6.86 11.35 -5.92
C ALA A 80 6.30 11.40 -4.49
N ILE A 81 6.81 12.26 -3.61
CA ILE A 81 6.38 12.32 -2.21
C ILE A 81 4.91 12.77 -2.10
N PRO A 82 4.54 14.00 -2.48
CA PRO A 82 3.15 14.45 -2.33
C PRO A 82 2.18 13.65 -3.19
N VAL A 83 2.56 13.27 -4.40
CA VAL A 83 1.69 12.51 -5.30
C VAL A 83 1.40 11.13 -4.74
N MET A 84 2.41 10.39 -4.26
CA MET A 84 2.18 9.06 -3.70
C MET A 84 1.40 9.08 -2.39
N LEU A 85 1.57 10.10 -1.56
CA LEU A 85 0.71 10.25 -0.38
C LEU A 85 -0.76 10.37 -0.78
N VAL A 86 -1.07 11.24 -1.72
CA VAL A 86 -2.46 11.42 -2.22
C VAL A 86 -2.98 10.15 -2.88
N VAL A 87 -2.18 9.53 -3.76
CA VAL A 87 -2.59 8.31 -4.50
C VAL A 87 -2.86 7.15 -3.54
N THR A 88 -2.00 6.93 -2.56
CA THR A 88 -2.20 5.82 -1.60
C THR A 88 -3.37 6.07 -0.65
N MET A 89 -3.59 7.30 -0.21
CA MET A 89 -4.77 7.64 0.58
C MET A 89 -6.05 7.42 -0.24
N TYR A 90 -6.05 7.80 -1.52
CA TYR A 90 -7.18 7.55 -2.42
C TYR A 90 -7.36 6.06 -2.71
N ALA A 91 -6.28 5.32 -2.95
CA ALA A 91 -6.31 3.87 -3.16
C ALA A 91 -6.89 3.14 -1.94
N TRP A 92 -6.49 3.56 -0.75
CA TRP A 92 -7.01 3.05 0.51
C TRP A 92 -8.50 3.35 0.67
N SER A 93 -8.92 4.61 0.41
CA SER A 93 -10.33 5.00 0.42
C SER A 93 -11.17 4.15 -0.54
N ALA A 94 -10.70 3.98 -1.78
CA ALA A 94 -11.40 3.19 -2.80
C ALA A 94 -11.56 1.72 -2.36
N ALA A 95 -10.51 1.12 -1.81
CA ALA A 95 -10.53 -0.25 -1.30
C ALA A 95 -11.55 -0.43 -0.18
N ILE A 96 -11.57 0.47 0.81
CA ILE A 96 -12.53 0.45 1.91
C ILE A 96 -13.96 0.62 1.39
N GLN A 97 -14.20 1.56 0.48
CA GLN A 97 -15.54 1.78 -0.06
C GLN A 97 -16.08 0.54 -0.78
N VAL A 98 -15.23 -0.18 -1.52
CA VAL A 98 -15.63 -1.45 -2.15
C VAL A 98 -16.03 -2.47 -1.09
N ALA A 99 -15.19 -2.66 -0.06
CA ALA A 99 -15.49 -3.59 1.02
C ALA A 99 -16.79 -3.24 1.75
N VAL A 100 -16.94 -1.99 2.21
CA VAL A 100 -18.09 -1.52 3.00
C VAL A 100 -19.39 -1.55 2.20
N ARG A 101 -19.35 -1.13 0.92
CA ARG A 101 -20.57 -1.15 0.08
C ARG A 101 -21.07 -2.56 -0.15
N THR A 102 -20.17 -3.50 -0.38
CA THR A 102 -20.57 -4.91 -0.57
C THR A 102 -21.18 -5.48 0.71
N GLN A 103 -20.58 -5.23 1.87
CA GLN A 103 -21.10 -5.69 3.15
C GLN A 103 -22.50 -5.19 3.48
N ARG A 104 -22.82 -3.95 3.12
CA ARG A 104 -24.15 -3.36 3.40
C ARG A 104 -25.29 -4.03 2.64
N HIS A 105 -25.00 -4.71 1.55
CA HIS A 105 -26.03 -5.23 0.64
C HIS A 105 -26.10 -6.77 0.66
N VAL A 106 -25.03 -7.43 1.09
CA VAL A 106 -24.91 -8.89 1.00
C VAL A 106 -24.08 -9.40 2.16
N ASP A 107 -24.58 -10.37 2.91
CA ASP A 107 -23.91 -10.97 4.08
C ASP A 107 -23.56 -12.45 3.84
N ASP A 108 -23.44 -12.87 2.58
CA ASP A 108 -22.99 -14.21 2.26
C ASP A 108 -21.48 -14.27 2.02
N ASP A 109 -20.88 -15.39 2.34
CA ASP A 109 -19.42 -15.59 2.26
C ASP A 109 -18.84 -15.38 0.85
N PRO A 110 -19.44 -15.84 -0.25
CA PRO A 110 -18.89 -15.64 -1.59
C PRO A 110 -18.72 -14.16 -1.95
N HIS A 111 -19.70 -13.33 -1.63
CA HIS A 111 -19.64 -11.90 -1.92
C HIS A 111 -18.64 -11.16 -1.02
N LEU A 112 -18.56 -11.53 0.26
CA LEU A 112 -17.56 -10.95 1.18
C LEU A 112 -16.13 -11.33 0.78
N ILE A 113 -15.92 -12.57 0.34
CA ILE A 113 -14.63 -13.03 -0.21
C ILE A 113 -14.27 -12.20 -1.46
N ALA A 114 -15.21 -12.10 -2.41
CA ALA A 114 -14.99 -11.34 -3.63
C ALA A 114 -14.70 -9.86 -3.35
N ALA A 115 -15.43 -9.24 -2.41
CA ALA A 115 -15.20 -7.86 -1.98
C ALA A 115 -13.82 -7.67 -1.35
N SER A 116 -13.39 -8.61 -0.49
CA SER A 116 -12.10 -8.56 0.19
C SER A 116 -10.93 -8.71 -0.78
N LEU A 117 -11.03 -9.67 -1.72
CA LEU A 117 -10.09 -9.82 -2.83
C LEU A 117 -10.04 -8.56 -3.71
N GLY A 118 -11.23 -8.03 -4.07
CA GLY A 118 -11.36 -6.82 -4.88
C GLY A 118 -10.77 -5.58 -4.20
N ALA A 119 -11.05 -5.39 -2.91
CA ALA A 119 -10.50 -4.28 -2.13
C ALA A 119 -8.97 -4.34 -2.08
N GLY A 120 -8.41 -5.53 -1.78
CA GLY A 120 -6.97 -5.73 -1.76
C GLY A 120 -6.32 -5.50 -3.13
N ALA A 121 -6.95 -5.98 -4.21
CA ALA A 121 -6.50 -5.78 -5.59
C ALA A 121 -6.49 -4.29 -5.99
N ILE A 122 -7.58 -3.56 -5.69
CA ILE A 122 -7.74 -2.14 -6.02
C ILE A 122 -6.71 -1.31 -5.26
N GLY A 123 -6.57 -1.51 -3.95
CA GLY A 123 -5.60 -0.79 -3.14
C GLY A 123 -4.17 -0.97 -3.65
N ALA A 124 -3.77 -2.22 -3.91
CA ALA A 124 -2.45 -2.56 -4.42
C ALA A 124 -2.24 -2.05 -5.86
N GLY A 125 -3.23 -2.23 -6.73
CA GLY A 125 -3.17 -1.82 -8.14
C GLY A 125 -3.03 -0.32 -8.30
N LEU A 126 -3.86 0.48 -7.63
CA LEU A 126 -3.80 1.94 -7.68
C LEU A 126 -2.48 2.46 -7.12
N THR A 127 -2.00 1.90 -6.00
CA THR A 127 -0.70 2.27 -5.43
C THR A 127 0.44 1.96 -6.41
N HIS A 128 0.43 0.78 -7.03
CA HIS A 128 1.43 0.40 -8.04
C HIS A 128 1.40 1.32 -9.25
N LEU A 129 0.21 1.62 -9.79
CA LEU A 129 0.03 2.52 -10.93
C LEU A 129 0.52 3.93 -10.61
N GLY A 130 0.26 4.43 -9.40
CA GLY A 130 0.83 5.69 -8.94
C GLY A 130 2.37 5.67 -8.96
N GLY A 131 2.99 4.58 -8.47
CA GLY A 131 4.43 4.39 -8.55
C GLY A 131 4.97 4.32 -9.97
N ALA A 132 4.21 3.73 -10.90
CA ALA A 132 4.57 3.62 -12.30
C ALA A 132 4.62 4.98 -13.04
N LEU A 133 4.06 6.05 -12.48
CA LEU A 133 4.24 7.40 -12.99
C LEU A 133 5.70 7.84 -12.87
N PHE A 134 6.41 7.43 -11.83
CA PHE A 134 7.76 7.87 -11.50
C PHE A 134 8.85 6.86 -11.88
N ALA A 135 8.53 5.56 -11.92
CA ALA A 135 9.47 4.49 -12.23
C ALA A 135 9.03 3.68 -13.46
N ARG A 136 9.78 3.78 -14.54
CA ARG A 136 9.47 3.07 -15.81
C ARG A 136 9.47 1.55 -15.63
N GLU A 137 10.29 1.06 -14.73
CA GLU A 137 10.41 -0.36 -14.39
C GLU A 137 9.08 -0.94 -13.89
N LEU A 138 8.24 -0.14 -13.22
CA LEU A 138 6.93 -0.56 -12.73
C LEU A 138 5.85 -0.64 -13.82
N ARG A 139 6.09 -0.08 -15.00
CA ARG A 139 5.10 -0.07 -16.11
C ARG A 139 4.95 -1.43 -16.80
N ARG A 140 5.74 -2.43 -16.45
CA ARG A 140 5.65 -3.77 -17.06
C ARG A 140 4.36 -4.47 -16.61
N PRO A 141 3.52 -4.97 -17.53
CA PRO A 141 2.21 -5.56 -17.20
C PRO A 141 2.31 -6.67 -16.15
N MET A 142 3.32 -7.54 -16.27
CA MET A 142 3.52 -8.64 -15.30
C MET A 142 3.79 -8.14 -13.88
N ARG A 143 4.45 -7.01 -13.70
CA ARG A 143 4.70 -6.43 -12.37
C ARG A 143 3.44 -5.83 -11.77
N ILE A 144 2.64 -5.16 -12.60
CA ILE A 144 1.33 -4.65 -12.21
C ILE A 144 0.45 -5.83 -11.77
N LEU A 145 0.36 -6.87 -12.60
CA LEU A 145 -0.43 -8.07 -12.30
C LEU A 145 0.04 -8.76 -11.02
N THR A 146 1.36 -8.93 -10.83
CA THR A 146 1.92 -9.52 -9.61
C THR A 146 1.50 -8.73 -8.38
N THR A 147 1.58 -7.39 -8.42
CA THR A 147 1.20 -6.56 -7.27
C THR A 147 -0.30 -6.65 -6.99
N ILE A 148 -1.14 -6.67 -8.03
CA ILE A 148 -2.60 -6.83 -7.90
C ILE A 148 -2.93 -8.18 -7.26
N VAL A 149 -2.32 -9.27 -7.74
CA VAL A 149 -2.55 -10.62 -7.21
C VAL A 149 -2.09 -10.73 -5.75
N VAL A 150 -0.90 -10.22 -5.43
CA VAL A 150 -0.41 -10.19 -4.05
C VAL A 150 -1.35 -9.38 -3.15
N GLY A 151 -1.80 -8.21 -3.62
CA GLY A 151 -2.75 -7.38 -2.88
C GLY A 151 -4.09 -8.06 -2.68
N ALA A 152 -4.61 -8.76 -3.70
CA ALA A 152 -5.85 -9.52 -3.62
C ALA A 152 -5.75 -10.64 -2.58
N ILE A 153 -4.71 -11.49 -2.67
CA ILE A 153 -4.51 -12.61 -1.73
C ILE A 153 -4.38 -12.09 -0.30
N ALA A 154 -3.57 -11.08 -0.07
CA ALA A 154 -3.42 -10.48 1.26
C ALA A 154 -4.71 -9.78 1.72
N GLY A 155 -5.54 -9.28 0.80
CA GLY A 155 -6.86 -8.72 1.06
C GLY A 155 -7.85 -9.72 1.66
N MET A 156 -7.64 -11.04 1.48
CA MET A 156 -8.45 -12.08 2.16
C MET A 156 -8.43 -11.96 3.69
N LEU A 157 -7.39 -11.36 4.26
CA LEU A 157 -7.33 -11.10 5.69
C LEU A 157 -8.46 -10.18 6.17
N LEU A 158 -9.00 -9.33 5.28
CA LEU A 158 -10.15 -8.51 5.60
C LEU A 158 -11.39 -9.39 5.86
N TYR A 159 -11.68 -10.36 4.98
CA TYR A 159 -12.76 -11.34 5.18
C TYR A 159 -12.55 -12.15 6.45
N LEU A 160 -11.34 -12.68 6.65
CA LEU A 160 -11.03 -13.51 7.83
C LEU A 160 -11.15 -12.71 9.14
N GLY A 161 -10.74 -11.44 9.14
CA GLY A 161 -10.90 -10.54 10.28
C GLY A 161 -12.38 -10.23 10.57
N GLN A 162 -13.17 -9.94 9.54
CA GLN A 162 -14.61 -9.69 9.67
C GLN A 162 -15.37 -10.88 10.26
N ARG A 163 -15.01 -12.10 9.84
CA ARG A 163 -15.56 -13.35 10.38
C ARG A 163 -14.94 -13.74 11.73
N LYS A 164 -14.03 -12.91 12.28
CA LYS A 164 -13.35 -13.17 13.57
C LYS A 164 -12.50 -14.45 13.59
N TYR A 165 -12.10 -14.95 12.41
CA TYR A 165 -11.17 -16.09 12.34
C TYR A 165 -9.75 -15.68 12.68
N VAL A 166 -9.40 -14.41 12.44
CA VAL A 166 -8.10 -13.81 12.76
C VAL A 166 -8.28 -12.40 13.33
N ASP A 167 -7.24 -11.87 13.96
CA ASP A 167 -7.22 -10.45 14.38
C ASP A 167 -7.19 -9.54 13.15
N GLU A 168 -8.08 -8.54 13.11
CA GLU A 168 -8.18 -7.55 12.01
C GLU A 168 -6.87 -6.78 11.79
N ARG A 169 -6.03 -6.67 12.81
CA ARG A 169 -4.70 -6.03 12.74
C ARG A 169 -3.75 -6.73 11.78
N LEU A 170 -3.93 -8.05 11.57
CA LEU A 170 -3.12 -8.83 10.65
C LEU A 170 -3.24 -8.35 9.20
N LEU A 171 -4.37 -7.74 8.84
CA LEU A 171 -4.52 -7.11 7.53
C LEU A 171 -3.38 -6.10 7.29
N TYR A 172 -3.13 -5.21 8.22
CA TYR A 172 -2.12 -4.15 8.05
C TYR A 172 -0.70 -4.71 8.14
N LEU A 173 -0.48 -5.65 9.06
CA LEU A 173 0.84 -6.24 9.30
C LEU A 173 1.31 -7.17 8.16
N ILE A 174 0.38 -7.68 7.33
CA ILE A 174 0.71 -8.59 6.22
C ILE A 174 0.50 -7.90 4.88
N TRP A 175 -0.62 -7.20 4.66
CA TRP A 175 -0.91 -6.59 3.37
C TRP A 175 0.10 -5.50 2.99
N GLN A 176 0.45 -4.61 3.92
CA GLN A 176 1.36 -3.49 3.62
C GLN A 176 2.77 -3.99 3.25
N PRO A 177 3.44 -4.87 4.01
CA PRO A 177 4.75 -5.39 3.60
C PRO A 177 4.68 -6.26 2.34
N ALA A 178 3.61 -7.03 2.12
CA ALA A 178 3.47 -7.87 0.93
C ALA A 178 3.35 -7.02 -0.34
N VAL A 179 2.51 -5.97 -0.33
CA VAL A 179 2.36 -5.05 -1.46
C VAL A 179 3.63 -4.23 -1.65
N ALA A 180 4.25 -3.73 -0.58
CA ALA A 180 5.53 -3.03 -0.65
C ALA A 180 6.64 -3.91 -1.25
N PHE A 181 6.74 -5.18 -0.84
CA PHE A 181 7.65 -6.16 -1.42
C PHE A 181 7.42 -6.34 -2.92
N ALA A 182 6.15 -6.52 -3.35
CA ALA A 182 5.81 -6.70 -4.75
C ALA A 182 6.19 -5.48 -5.61
N ILE A 183 5.98 -4.26 -5.10
CA ILE A 183 6.45 -3.02 -5.76
C ILE A 183 7.99 -2.98 -5.77
N GLY A 184 8.63 -3.32 -4.65
CA GLY A 184 10.07 -3.36 -4.51
C GLY A 184 10.76 -4.29 -5.49
N MET A 185 10.22 -5.49 -5.72
CA MET A 185 10.68 -6.40 -6.78
C MET A 185 10.66 -5.73 -8.16
N GLY A 186 9.71 -4.84 -8.40
CA GLY A 186 9.65 -4.02 -9.60
C GLY A 186 10.79 -3.02 -9.72
N LEU A 187 11.30 -2.51 -8.62
CA LEU A 187 12.36 -1.50 -8.55
C LEU A 187 13.77 -2.10 -8.44
N THR A 188 13.87 -3.36 -8.03
CA THR A 188 15.16 -4.05 -7.89
C THR A 188 15.84 -4.18 -9.25
N LYS A 189 17.10 -3.73 -9.32
CA LYS A 189 17.94 -3.90 -10.50
C LYS A 189 18.35 -5.37 -10.59
N ARG A 190 17.86 -6.10 -11.59
CA ARG A 190 18.46 -7.40 -11.93
C ARG A 190 19.81 -7.11 -12.54
N GLU A 191 20.88 -7.58 -11.91
CA GLU A 191 22.18 -7.67 -12.58
C GLU A 191 21.97 -8.57 -13.80
N SER A 192 22.19 -8.01 -15.00
CA SER A 192 22.28 -8.82 -16.20
C SER A 192 23.53 -9.67 -16.03
N VAL A 193 23.34 -10.95 -15.73
CA VAL A 193 24.40 -11.94 -15.84
C VAL A 193 24.77 -11.94 -17.33
N ALA A 194 25.90 -11.32 -17.63
CA ALA A 194 26.53 -11.35 -18.94
C ALA A 194 27.24 -12.68 -19.15
#